data_f27e3240fc6348a82204788f0a5da31f
#
_entry.id   f27e3240fc6348a82204788f0a5da31f
#
_cell.length_a   1.000
_cell.length_b   1.000
_cell.length_c   1.000
_cell.angle_alpha   90.00
_cell.angle_beta   90.00
_cell.angle_gamma   90.00
#
_symmetry.space_group_name_H-M   'P 1'
#
loop_
_entity.id
_entity.type
_entity.pdbx_description
1 polymer ?
#
loop_
_entity_poly.entity_id
_entity_poly.type
_entity_poly.pdbx_seq_one_letter_code
_entity_poly.pdbx_strand_id
1 'polypeptide(L)'
;MAGRWIDVGAADAVPRDGHRVFELDSRFIAVYDVGGERYAIEDLCTHDGNPLSDGPVEGLEVICPRHGARFCLRTGAALSPPAYEPVAAFPVEVRDGRLLIGLD
;
A
#
# COMPACT_ATOMS: atom_id res chain seq x y z
N MET A 1 -7.77 -9.55 -10.93
CA MET A 1 -8.84 -8.62 -11.27
C MET A 1 -9.66 -8.30 -10.03
N ALA A 2 -9.98 -7.03 -9.81
CA ALA A 2 -10.75 -6.64 -8.64
C ALA A 2 -12.21 -7.03 -8.81
N GLY A 3 -12.81 -7.65 -7.79
CA GLY A 3 -14.24 -7.97 -7.78
C GLY A 3 -15.11 -6.78 -7.39
N ARG A 4 -14.55 -5.87 -6.58
CA ARG A 4 -15.27 -4.69 -6.09
C ARG A 4 -14.36 -3.47 -6.08
N TRP A 5 -14.92 -2.33 -6.44
CA TRP A 5 -14.23 -1.05 -6.31
C TRP A 5 -14.85 -0.27 -5.16
N ILE A 6 -14.03 0.11 -4.19
CA ILE A 6 -14.47 0.83 -3.00
C ILE A 6 -14.01 2.28 -3.10
N ASP A 7 -14.94 3.21 -3.03
CA ASP A 7 -14.65 4.65 -2.95
C ASP A 7 -14.23 4.96 -1.52
N VAL A 8 -12.98 5.38 -1.33
CA VAL A 8 -12.44 5.69 0.00
C VAL A 8 -12.32 7.18 0.27
N GLY A 9 -12.79 8.01 -0.65
CA GLY A 9 -12.80 9.45 -0.46
C GLY A 9 -12.12 10.21 -1.58
N ALA A 10 -11.78 11.46 -1.31
CA ALA A 10 -11.13 12.32 -2.29
C ALA A 10 -9.71 11.80 -2.59
N ALA A 11 -9.31 11.88 -3.85
CA ALA A 11 -7.98 11.40 -4.26
C ALA A 11 -6.86 12.19 -3.58
N ASP A 12 -7.09 13.46 -3.28
CA ASP A 12 -6.10 14.31 -2.62
C ASP A 12 -6.01 14.07 -1.10
N ALA A 13 -6.83 13.16 -0.56
CA ALA A 13 -6.68 12.72 0.84
C ALA A 13 -5.37 11.96 1.06
N VAL A 14 -4.79 11.39 0.01
CA VAL A 14 -3.44 10.81 0.08
C VAL A 14 -2.45 11.93 -0.25
N PRO A 15 -1.57 12.31 0.68
CA PRO A 15 -0.64 13.42 0.42
C PRO A 15 0.33 13.08 -0.71
N ARG A 16 0.74 14.10 -1.44
CA ARG A 16 1.74 13.93 -2.50
C ARG A 16 3.04 13.39 -1.92
N ASP A 17 3.57 12.34 -2.53
CA ASP A 17 4.77 11.62 -2.06
C ASP A 17 4.65 11.17 -0.60
N GLY A 18 3.43 10.95 -0.15
CA GLY A 18 3.12 10.45 1.17
C GLY A 18 2.22 9.23 1.10
N HIS A 19 1.50 8.98 2.20
CA HIS A 19 0.60 7.85 2.26
C HIS A 19 -0.56 8.11 3.20
N ARG A 20 -1.58 7.26 3.11
CA ARG A 20 -2.67 7.20 4.06
C ARG A 20 -3.15 5.77 4.21
N VAL A 21 -3.51 5.38 5.43
CA VAL A 21 -4.03 4.05 5.73
C VAL A 21 -5.53 4.10 5.82
N PHE A 22 -6.19 3.15 5.15
CA PHE A 22 -7.64 2.97 5.20
C PHE A 22 -7.95 1.59 5.76
N GLU A 23 -9.00 1.50 6.56
CA GLU A 23 -9.49 0.21 7.04
C GLU A 23 -10.66 -0.23 6.15
N LEU A 24 -10.49 -1.35 5.45
CA LEU A 24 -11.49 -1.90 4.54
C LEU A 24 -11.60 -3.41 4.79
N ASP A 25 -12.82 -3.89 5.04
CA ASP A 25 -13.07 -5.32 5.25
C ASP A 25 -12.16 -5.93 6.33
N SER A 26 -11.97 -5.22 7.43
CA SER A 26 -11.12 -5.64 8.56
C SER A 26 -9.63 -5.75 8.21
N ARG A 27 -9.22 -5.10 7.12
CA ARG A 27 -7.81 -4.99 6.71
C ARG A 27 -7.38 -3.55 6.77
N PHE A 28 -6.12 -3.32 7.09
CA PHE A 28 -5.52 -2.00 6.93
C PHE A 28 -4.78 -1.96 5.60
N ILE A 29 -5.14 -1.01 4.76
CA ILE A 29 -4.58 -0.85 3.42
C ILE A 29 -3.91 0.50 3.35
N ALA A 30 -2.60 0.50 3.04
CA ALA A 30 -1.84 1.73 2.90
C ALA A 30 -1.80 2.13 1.43
N VAL A 31 -2.24 3.34 1.15
CA VAL A 31 -2.17 3.91 -0.20
C VAL A 31 -1.04 4.94 -0.21
N TYR A 32 -0.13 4.76 -1.15
CA TYR A 32 1.05 5.61 -1.30
C TYR A 32 0.94 6.40 -2.58
N ASP A 33 1.37 7.66 -2.53
CA ASP A 33 1.58 8.48 -3.73
C ASP A 33 3.07 8.57 -3.96
N VAL A 34 3.53 8.14 -5.12
CA VAL A 34 4.94 8.23 -5.51
C VAL A 34 4.99 8.86 -6.89
N GLY A 35 5.45 10.10 -6.95
CA GLY A 35 5.57 10.83 -8.22
C GLY A 35 4.24 11.02 -8.95
N GLY A 36 3.13 11.08 -8.22
CA GLY A 36 1.80 11.22 -8.81
C GLY A 36 1.10 9.91 -9.12
N GLU A 37 1.80 8.79 -9.04
CA GLU A 37 1.21 7.46 -9.18
C GLU A 37 0.81 6.95 -7.80
N ARG A 38 -0.31 6.21 -7.73
CA ARG A 38 -0.82 5.70 -6.47
C ARG A 38 -0.75 4.19 -6.43
N TYR A 39 -0.32 3.66 -5.30
CA TYR A 39 -0.15 2.22 -5.07
C TYR A 39 -0.78 1.86 -3.74
N ALA A 40 -1.41 0.70 -3.67
CA ALA A 40 -2.04 0.22 -2.44
C ALA A 40 -1.53 -1.17 -2.10
N ILE A 41 -1.08 -1.33 -0.87
CA ILE A 41 -0.68 -2.63 -0.34
C ILE A 41 -1.32 -2.81 1.03
N GLU A 42 -1.46 -4.04 1.47
CA GLU A 42 -1.87 -4.30 2.83
C GLU A 42 -0.79 -3.79 3.78
N ASP A 43 -1.20 -3.07 4.83
CA ASP A 43 -0.27 -2.45 5.77
C ASP A 43 0.20 -3.48 6.79
N LEU A 44 1.00 -4.44 6.31
CA LEU A 44 1.38 -5.61 7.08
C LEU A 44 2.73 -6.11 6.60
N CYS A 45 3.71 -6.15 7.49
CA CYS A 45 4.96 -6.83 7.22
C CYS A 45 4.74 -8.34 7.40
N THR A 46 4.95 -9.12 6.34
CA THR A 46 4.72 -10.56 6.39
C THR A 46 5.72 -11.29 7.29
N HIS A 47 6.80 -10.64 7.66
CA HIS A 47 7.80 -11.19 8.58
C HIS A 47 7.31 -11.17 10.03
N ASP A 48 6.74 -10.05 10.49
CA ASP A 48 6.43 -9.88 11.91
C ASP A 48 5.00 -9.39 12.21
N GLY A 49 4.20 -9.15 11.18
CA GLY A 49 2.82 -8.70 11.36
C GLY A 49 2.64 -7.24 11.73
N ASN A 50 3.71 -6.46 11.76
CA ASN A 50 3.63 -5.05 12.11
C ASN A 50 3.34 -4.17 10.89
N PRO A 51 2.79 -2.95 11.10
CA PRO A 51 2.52 -2.06 9.97
C PRO A 51 3.77 -1.68 9.20
N LEU A 52 3.66 -1.65 7.88
CA LEU A 52 4.72 -1.18 6.99
C LEU A 52 4.71 0.34 6.85
N SER A 53 3.56 0.97 7.06
CA SER A 53 3.37 2.40 6.81
C SER A 53 4.21 3.30 7.71
N ASP A 54 4.75 2.77 8.80
CA ASP A 54 5.66 3.51 9.67
C ASP A 54 7.07 3.59 9.10
N GLY A 55 7.38 2.81 8.05
CA GLY A 55 8.71 2.74 7.48
C GLY A 55 8.91 3.72 6.33
N PRO A 56 10.17 4.01 6.00
CA PRO A 56 10.48 4.91 4.90
C PRO A 56 10.21 4.27 3.55
N VAL A 57 10.08 5.11 2.53
CA VAL A 57 9.91 4.70 1.14
C VAL A 57 11.12 5.17 0.34
N GLU A 58 11.70 4.26 -0.44
CA GLU A 58 12.78 4.58 -1.38
C GLU A 58 12.35 4.10 -2.77
N GLY A 59 12.13 5.05 -3.67
CA GLY A 59 11.58 4.73 -4.99
C GLY A 59 10.22 4.06 -4.84
N LEU A 60 10.06 2.84 -5.33
CA LEU A 60 8.84 2.05 -5.21
C LEU A 60 8.96 0.95 -4.15
N GLU A 61 9.81 1.14 -3.15
CA GLU A 61 10.01 0.15 -2.09
C GLU A 61 9.70 0.77 -0.73
N VAL A 62 8.87 0.08 0.05
CA VAL A 62 8.66 0.42 1.46
C VAL A 62 9.54 -0.47 2.30
N ILE A 63 10.14 0.11 3.35
CA ILE A 63 11.10 -0.58 4.19
C ILE A 63 10.48 -0.77 5.56
N CYS A 64 10.36 -2.04 5.99
CA CYS A 64 9.86 -2.34 7.33
C CYS A 64 10.80 -1.71 8.37
N PRO A 65 10.28 -0.87 9.29
CA PRO A 65 11.16 -0.13 10.20
C PRO A 65 11.86 -0.97 11.25
N ARG A 66 11.47 -2.23 11.40
CA ARG A 66 12.04 -3.07 12.46
C ARG A 66 13.30 -3.81 12.03
N HIS A 67 13.28 -4.44 10.85
CA HIS A 67 14.39 -5.29 10.42
C HIS A 67 14.84 -5.00 8.99
N GLY A 68 14.30 -3.93 8.36
CA GLY A 68 14.74 -3.50 7.05
C GLY A 68 14.25 -4.33 5.88
N ALA A 69 13.25 -5.21 6.08
CA ALA A 69 12.65 -5.94 4.97
C ALA A 69 12.02 -4.97 3.98
N ARG A 70 12.19 -5.23 2.69
CA ARG A 70 11.71 -4.35 1.63
C ARG A 70 10.59 -5.00 0.84
N PHE A 71 9.58 -4.22 0.50
CA PHE A 71 8.43 -4.67 -0.29
C PHE A 71 8.19 -3.71 -1.45
N CYS A 72 7.86 -4.27 -2.61
CA CYS A 72 7.51 -3.48 -3.78
C CYS A 72 6.10 -2.89 -3.62
N LEU A 73 5.97 -1.58 -3.72
CA LEU A 73 4.66 -0.92 -3.61
C LEU A 73 3.73 -1.28 -4.76
N ARG A 74 4.28 -1.58 -5.93
CA ARG A 74 3.48 -1.87 -7.12
C ARG A 74 2.93 -3.29 -7.11
N THR A 75 3.69 -4.25 -6.62
CA THR A 75 3.32 -5.67 -6.72
C THR A 75 3.12 -6.35 -5.37
N GLY A 76 3.64 -5.77 -4.29
CA GLY A 76 3.65 -6.41 -2.97
C GLY A 76 4.78 -7.41 -2.79
N ALA A 77 5.63 -7.59 -3.80
CA ALA A 77 6.70 -8.60 -3.71
C ALA A 77 7.64 -8.31 -2.55
N ALA A 78 8.03 -9.37 -1.83
CA ALA A 78 9.09 -9.29 -0.84
C ALA A 78 10.44 -9.22 -1.57
N LEU A 79 11.18 -8.14 -1.36
CA LEU A 79 12.40 -7.86 -2.11
C LEU A 79 13.67 -8.18 -1.35
N SER A 80 13.59 -8.31 -0.02
CA SER A 80 14.77 -8.61 0.77
C SER A 80 14.42 -9.33 2.07
N PRO A 81 15.35 -10.14 2.62
CA PRO A 81 15.12 -10.73 3.94
C PRO A 81 14.99 -9.63 5.00
N PRO A 82 14.36 -9.92 6.14
CA PRO A 82 13.83 -11.23 6.56
C PRO A 82 12.43 -11.55 6.04
N ALA A 83 11.87 -10.79 5.11
CA ALA A 83 10.58 -11.10 4.51
C ALA A 83 10.76 -11.97 3.27
N TYR A 84 10.01 -13.07 3.21
CA TYR A 84 10.07 -14.00 2.09
C TYR A 84 8.73 -14.16 1.39
N GLU A 85 7.65 -13.68 1.99
CA GLU A 85 6.33 -13.77 1.43
C GLU A 85 5.84 -12.39 0.99
N PRO A 86 5.14 -12.30 -0.16
CA PRO A 86 4.61 -11.01 -0.60
C PRO A 86 3.49 -10.53 0.31
N VAL A 87 3.29 -9.23 0.33
CA VAL A 87 2.10 -8.62 0.90
C VAL A 87 1.07 -8.44 -0.22
N ALA A 88 -0.22 -8.44 0.14
CA ALA A 88 -1.28 -8.21 -0.85
C ALA A 88 -1.17 -6.82 -1.43
N ALA A 89 -1.29 -6.72 -2.76
CA ALA A 89 -1.35 -5.44 -3.47
C ALA A 89 -2.72 -5.32 -4.13
N PHE A 90 -3.24 -4.08 -4.19
CA PHE A 90 -4.58 -3.80 -4.68
C PHE A 90 -4.51 -2.77 -5.80
N PRO A 91 -5.34 -2.92 -6.86
CA PRO A 91 -5.41 -1.90 -7.88
C PRO A 91 -6.04 -0.62 -7.33
N VAL A 92 -5.60 0.51 -7.83
CA VAL A 92 -6.07 1.84 -7.43
C VAL A 92 -6.46 2.60 -8.69
N GLU A 93 -7.61 3.27 -8.64
CA GLU A 93 -8.05 4.18 -9.69
C GLU A 93 -8.47 5.50 -9.10
N VAL A 94 -8.32 6.56 -9.90
CA VAL A 94 -8.88 7.87 -9.59
C VAL A 94 -9.94 8.17 -10.64
N ARG A 95 -11.19 8.40 -10.22
CA ARG A 95 -12.30 8.78 -11.10
C ARG A 95 -12.99 10.00 -10.54
N ASP A 96 -13.13 11.03 -11.35
CA ASP A 96 -13.84 12.26 -10.95
C ASP A 96 -13.35 12.81 -9.60
N GLY A 97 -12.02 12.75 -9.39
CA GLY A 97 -11.41 13.23 -8.15
C GLY A 97 -11.60 12.31 -6.95
N ARG A 98 -12.16 11.11 -7.14
CA ARG A 98 -12.36 10.13 -6.07
C ARG A 98 -11.35 9.00 -6.18
N LEU A 99 -10.89 8.52 -5.04
CA LEU A 99 -9.95 7.41 -4.96
C LEU A 99 -10.72 6.11 -4.77
N LEU A 100 -10.47 5.15 -5.65
CA LEU A 100 -11.10 3.83 -5.61
C LEU A 100 -10.04 2.76 -5.43
N ILE A 101 -10.29 1.83 -4.52
CA ILE A 101 -9.41 0.68 -4.27
C ILE A 101 -10.16 -0.58 -4.67
N GLY A 102 -9.52 -1.42 -5.47
CA GLY A 102 -10.12 -2.68 -5.90
C GLY A 102 -9.88 -3.79 -4.90
N LEU A 103 -10.96 -4.40 -4.41
CA LEU A 103 -10.92 -5.55 -3.52
C LEU A 103 -11.52 -6.77 -4.21
N ASP A 104 -11.17 -7.93 -3.72
CA ASP A 104 -11.71 -9.20 -4.22
C ASP A 104 -13.18 -9.41 -3.85
#